data_2d3f4d441fdec4ef557b87a6423407fa
#
_entry.id   2d3f4d441fdec4ef557b87a6423407fa
#
_cell.length_a   1.000
_cell.length_b   1.000
_cell.length_c   1.000
_cell.angle_alpha   90.00
_cell.angle_beta   90.00
_cell.angle_gamma   90.00
#
_symmetry.space_group_name_H-M   'P 1'
#
loop_
_entity.id
_entity.type
_entity.pdbx_description
1 polymer ?
#
loop_
_entity_poly.entity_id
_entity_poly.type
_entity_poly.pdbx_seq_one_letter_code
_entity_poly.pdbx_strand_id
1 'polypeptide(L)'
;EGLGKSLFADGFARYVLCKRPIAQNAAAGLTDTAVACGSCNNCLKGGVGNHPDILTIEPEEGSKNIKIDQIRWLSEFVIRSSHSGGAKVVIIQGAHLLNANAANALLKTLEEPNDNTHVFLVSDHPGRLVATIRSRCQKLAFQVPNADIAASWLQTIIGEGNITSILEASDMRPLIALQLAE
;
A
#
# COMPACT_ATOMS: atom_id res chain seq x y z
N GLU A 1 8.36 4.50 -8.36
CA GLU A 1 8.74 3.31 -7.55
C GLU A 1 9.67 3.72 -6.41
N GLY A 2 9.80 2.88 -5.37
CA GLY A 2 10.79 3.09 -4.31
C GLY A 2 10.47 4.15 -3.24
N LEU A 3 9.28 4.75 -3.25
CA LEU A 3 8.84 5.77 -2.29
C LEU A 3 7.99 5.23 -1.13
N GLY A 4 7.85 3.92 -0.98
CA GLY A 4 7.12 3.32 0.14
C GLY A 4 5.60 3.26 -0.01
N LYS A 5 5.03 3.47 -1.20
CA LYS A 5 3.56 3.41 -1.42
C LYS A 5 2.95 2.09 -0.99
N SER A 6 3.55 0.97 -1.38
CA SER A 6 3.10 -0.37 -1.01
C SER A 6 3.25 -0.61 0.49
N LEU A 7 4.38 -0.22 1.08
CA LEU A 7 4.59 -0.32 2.53
C LEU A 7 3.58 0.50 3.32
N PHE A 8 3.22 1.68 2.82
CA PHE A 8 2.16 2.49 3.43
C PHE A 8 0.80 1.77 3.37
N ALA A 9 0.42 1.23 2.21
CA ALA A 9 -0.85 0.50 2.05
C ALA A 9 -0.92 -0.72 2.98
N ASP A 10 0.16 -1.49 3.07
CA ASP A 10 0.27 -2.64 3.99
C ASP A 10 0.24 -2.21 5.47
N GLY A 11 0.98 -1.17 5.83
CA GLY A 11 1.00 -0.62 7.18
C GLY A 11 -0.38 -0.13 7.60
N PHE A 12 -1.07 0.58 6.71
CA PHE A 12 -2.43 1.04 6.95
C PHE A 12 -3.43 -0.12 7.07
N ALA A 13 -3.33 -1.14 6.22
CA ALA A 13 -4.17 -2.33 6.32
C ALA A 13 -4.02 -3.01 7.69
N ARG A 14 -2.80 -3.17 8.16
CA ARG A 14 -2.51 -3.73 9.49
C ARG A 14 -3.06 -2.85 10.61
N TYR A 15 -2.96 -1.54 10.48
CA TYR A 15 -3.48 -0.58 11.45
C TYR A 15 -5.01 -0.67 11.56
N VAL A 16 -5.72 -0.63 10.44
CA VAL A 16 -7.20 -0.70 10.39
C VAL A 16 -7.72 -2.00 11.00
N LEU A 17 -7.04 -3.10 10.76
CA LEU A 17 -7.43 -4.42 11.27
C LEU A 17 -6.91 -4.69 12.68
N CYS A 18 -6.06 -3.84 13.24
CA CYS A 18 -5.48 -4.02 14.55
C CYS A 18 -6.53 -3.81 15.65
N LYS A 19 -6.65 -4.79 16.56
CA LYS A 19 -7.57 -4.69 17.70
C LYS A 19 -7.08 -3.77 18.82
N ARG A 20 -5.80 -3.42 18.84
CA ARG A 20 -5.14 -2.61 19.88
C ARG A 20 -4.05 -1.74 19.26
N PRO A 21 -4.41 -0.74 18.44
CA PRO A 21 -3.41 0.18 17.88
C PRO A 21 -2.62 0.86 19.01
N ILE A 22 -1.33 1.08 18.77
CA ILE A 22 -0.43 1.74 19.72
C ILE A 22 -0.19 3.15 19.21
N ALA A 23 -0.39 4.15 20.08
CA ALA A 23 0.02 5.52 19.79
C ALA A 23 1.57 5.54 19.76
N GLN A 24 2.14 6.01 18.67
CA GLN A 24 3.55 6.34 18.59
C GLN A 24 3.71 7.84 18.80
N ASN A 25 4.51 8.23 19.78
CA ASN A 25 4.95 9.61 19.91
C ASN A 25 5.78 9.95 18.67
N ALA A 26 5.25 10.81 17.84
CA ALA A 26 5.95 11.24 16.66
C ALA A 26 7.25 11.95 17.06
N ALA A 27 8.33 11.62 16.38
CA ALA A 27 9.55 12.44 16.41
C ALA A 27 9.16 13.88 16.02
N ALA A 28 9.78 14.86 16.67
CA ALA A 28 9.46 16.28 16.65
C ALA A 28 8.80 16.78 15.35
N GLY A 29 7.54 17.20 15.45
CA GLY A 29 6.81 17.88 14.36
C GLY A 29 5.72 17.07 13.63
N LEU A 30 5.52 15.80 13.94
CA LEU A 30 4.41 15.00 13.43
C LEU A 30 3.33 14.86 14.52
N THR A 31 2.07 14.94 14.14
CA THR A 31 0.92 14.65 15.02
C THR A 31 0.96 13.19 15.48
N ASP A 32 0.42 12.89 16.64
CA ASP A 32 0.31 11.54 17.20
C ASP A 32 -0.13 10.54 16.12
N THR A 33 0.77 9.63 15.76
CA THR A 33 0.49 8.57 14.80
C THR A 33 0.18 7.28 15.55
N ALA A 34 -0.82 6.57 15.10
CA ALA A 34 -1.12 5.25 15.64
C ALA A 34 -0.68 4.17 14.63
N VAL A 35 -0.07 3.12 15.16
CA VAL A 35 0.40 1.97 14.36
C VAL A 35 -0.20 0.66 14.84
N ALA A 36 -0.16 -0.36 14.03
CA ALA A 36 -0.56 -1.71 14.42
C ALA A 36 0.33 -2.23 15.55
N CYS A 37 -0.27 -2.89 16.56
CA CYS A 37 0.46 -3.35 17.76
C CYS A 37 1.46 -4.50 17.50
N GLY A 38 1.43 -5.14 16.35
CA GLY A 38 2.30 -6.27 15.99
C GLY A 38 2.03 -7.59 16.75
N SER A 39 1.24 -7.58 17.83
CA SER A 39 1.09 -8.72 18.74
C SER A 39 -0.31 -9.34 18.82
N CYS A 40 -1.36 -8.64 18.35
CA CYS A 40 -2.71 -9.22 18.33
C CYS A 40 -2.88 -10.23 17.18
N ASN A 41 -3.90 -11.10 17.26
CA ASN A 41 -4.16 -12.13 16.26
C ASN A 41 -4.22 -11.59 14.82
N ASN A 42 -4.82 -10.42 14.63
CA ASN A 42 -4.91 -9.80 13.30
C ASN A 42 -3.54 -9.33 12.81
N CYS A 43 -2.72 -8.73 13.68
CA CYS A 43 -1.37 -8.31 13.31
C CYS A 43 -0.47 -9.51 12.97
N LEU A 44 -0.55 -10.59 13.75
CA LEU A 44 0.24 -11.80 13.49
C LEU A 44 -0.13 -12.44 12.14
N LYS A 45 -1.42 -12.54 11.81
CA LYS A 45 -1.87 -13.04 10.51
C LYS A 45 -1.45 -12.12 9.36
N GLY A 46 -1.57 -10.81 9.54
CA GLY A 46 -1.14 -9.80 8.57
C GLY A 46 0.36 -9.82 8.30
N GLY A 47 1.17 -10.12 9.33
CA GLY A 47 2.63 -10.25 9.21
C GLY A 47 3.09 -11.39 8.27
N VAL A 48 2.26 -12.41 8.12
CA VAL A 48 2.54 -13.58 7.25
C VAL A 48 1.91 -13.41 5.84
N GLY A 49 1.26 -12.27 5.56
CA GLY A 49 0.60 -12.02 4.27
C GLY A 49 -0.72 -12.78 4.05
N ASN A 50 -1.20 -13.52 5.04
CA ASN A 50 -2.37 -14.42 4.94
C ASN A 50 -3.57 -13.95 5.78
N HIS A 51 -3.76 -12.64 5.94
CA HIS A 51 -4.93 -12.16 6.69
C HIS A 51 -6.21 -12.35 5.87
N PRO A 52 -7.27 -13.02 6.41
CA PRO A 52 -8.48 -13.32 5.65
C PRO A 52 -9.28 -12.08 5.22
N ASP A 53 -9.05 -10.93 5.85
CA ASP A 53 -9.72 -9.67 5.54
C ASP A 53 -8.80 -8.69 4.78
N ILE A 54 -7.65 -9.15 4.28
CA ILE A 54 -6.79 -8.41 3.35
C ILE A 54 -6.72 -9.16 2.03
N LEU A 55 -6.97 -8.46 0.94
CA LEU A 55 -6.79 -8.96 -0.42
C LEU A 55 -5.79 -8.08 -1.16
N THR A 56 -4.68 -8.66 -1.59
CA THR A 56 -3.73 -7.99 -2.47
C THR A 56 -3.88 -8.53 -3.89
N ILE A 57 -3.99 -7.64 -4.86
CA ILE A 57 -4.06 -7.93 -6.28
C ILE A 57 -2.87 -7.29 -6.96
N GLU A 58 -2.17 -8.07 -7.77
CA GLU A 58 -1.07 -7.66 -8.61
C GLU A 58 -1.13 -8.45 -9.93
N PRO A 59 -0.39 -8.04 -10.98
CA PRO A 59 -0.31 -8.84 -12.20
C PRO A 59 0.15 -10.26 -11.89
N GLU A 60 -0.53 -11.26 -12.46
CA GLU A 60 -0.11 -12.67 -12.35
C GLU A 60 1.28 -12.86 -12.94
N GLU A 61 1.99 -13.86 -12.47
CA GLU A 61 3.31 -14.21 -12.98
C GLU A 61 3.28 -14.39 -14.51
N GLY A 62 4.19 -13.72 -15.20
CA GLY A 62 4.22 -13.70 -16.68
C GLY A 62 3.19 -12.75 -17.34
N SER A 63 2.32 -12.10 -16.59
CA SER A 63 1.38 -11.12 -17.11
C SER A 63 1.86 -9.68 -16.87
N LYS A 64 1.65 -8.82 -17.87
CA LYS A 64 1.92 -7.37 -17.74
C LYS A 64 0.70 -6.58 -17.27
N ASN A 65 -0.46 -7.21 -17.15
CA ASN A 65 -1.72 -6.54 -16.84
C ASN A 65 -2.50 -7.29 -15.78
N ILE A 66 -3.27 -6.54 -15.00
CA ILE A 66 -4.30 -7.06 -14.11
C ILE A 66 -5.55 -7.36 -14.94
N LYS A 67 -6.03 -8.60 -14.87
CA LYS A 67 -7.14 -9.11 -15.67
C LYS A 67 -8.49 -8.95 -14.96
N ILE A 68 -9.57 -9.00 -15.73
CA ILE A 68 -10.94 -8.88 -15.22
C ILE A 68 -11.28 -9.94 -14.17
N ASP A 69 -10.78 -11.16 -14.30
CA ASP A 69 -11.12 -12.26 -13.39
C ASP A 69 -10.55 -12.01 -11.97
N GLN A 70 -9.40 -11.33 -11.86
CA GLN A 70 -8.86 -10.89 -10.58
C GLN A 70 -9.77 -9.84 -9.92
N ILE A 71 -10.40 -8.96 -10.70
CA ILE A 71 -11.35 -7.96 -10.18
C ILE A 71 -12.70 -8.57 -9.84
N ARG A 72 -13.13 -9.62 -10.56
CA ARG A 72 -14.32 -10.39 -10.17
C ARG A 72 -14.12 -11.07 -8.81
N TRP A 73 -12.97 -11.68 -8.59
CA TRP A 73 -12.61 -12.25 -7.29
C TRP A 73 -12.57 -11.18 -6.19
N LEU A 74 -12.03 -9.99 -6.48
CA LEU A 74 -12.10 -8.85 -5.56
C LEU A 74 -13.55 -8.52 -5.19
N SER A 75 -14.44 -8.45 -6.18
CA SER A 75 -15.86 -8.14 -5.95
C SER A 75 -16.52 -9.19 -5.05
N GLU A 76 -16.25 -10.48 -5.26
CA GLU A 76 -16.72 -11.55 -4.39
C GLU A 76 -16.14 -11.44 -2.97
N PHE A 77 -14.84 -11.11 -2.86
CA PHE A 77 -14.21 -10.89 -1.58
C PHE A 77 -14.88 -9.76 -0.79
N VAL A 78 -15.18 -8.63 -1.43
CA VAL A 78 -15.79 -7.47 -0.78
C VAL A 78 -17.21 -7.77 -0.28
N ILE A 79 -17.99 -8.55 -1.02
CA ILE A 79 -19.38 -8.89 -0.66
C ILE A 79 -19.45 -9.80 0.59
N ARG A 80 -18.48 -10.66 0.80
CA ARG A 80 -18.45 -11.55 1.98
C ARG A 80 -18.26 -10.77 3.27
N SER A 81 -18.82 -11.24 4.37
CA SER A 81 -18.59 -10.66 5.70
C SER A 81 -17.12 -10.75 6.10
N SER A 82 -16.66 -9.77 6.90
CA SER A 82 -15.31 -9.82 7.48
C SER A 82 -15.18 -11.00 8.47
N HIS A 83 -14.08 -11.73 8.40
CA HIS A 83 -13.75 -12.80 9.33
C HIS A 83 -13.43 -12.30 10.74
N SER A 84 -12.87 -11.11 10.84
CA SER A 84 -12.48 -10.50 12.11
C SER A 84 -13.58 -9.64 12.74
N GLY A 85 -14.74 -9.52 12.08
CA GLY A 85 -15.87 -8.69 12.50
C GLY A 85 -15.59 -7.18 12.41
N GLY A 86 -14.67 -6.76 11.54
CA GLY A 86 -14.24 -5.38 11.37
C GLY A 86 -14.18 -4.98 9.90
N ALA A 87 -13.16 -4.21 9.55
CA ALA A 87 -12.93 -3.76 8.19
C ALA A 87 -12.39 -4.85 7.27
N LYS A 88 -12.49 -4.60 5.97
CA LYS A 88 -11.77 -5.30 4.90
C LYS A 88 -10.86 -4.34 4.18
N VAL A 89 -9.73 -4.82 3.74
CA VAL A 89 -8.77 -4.01 2.98
C VAL A 89 -8.41 -4.70 1.67
N VAL A 90 -8.51 -3.96 0.59
CA VAL A 90 -8.08 -4.38 -0.75
C VAL A 90 -6.92 -3.50 -1.17
N ILE A 91 -5.83 -4.10 -1.63
CA ILE A 91 -4.67 -3.40 -2.15
C ILE A 91 -4.44 -3.86 -3.59
N ILE A 92 -4.55 -2.95 -4.55
CA ILE A 92 -4.25 -3.21 -5.95
C ILE A 92 -2.88 -2.61 -6.27
N GLN A 93 -1.85 -3.46 -6.33
CA GLN A 93 -0.49 -3.08 -6.67
C GLN A 93 -0.36 -2.89 -8.19
N GLY A 94 0.22 -1.77 -8.60
CA GLY A 94 0.32 -1.47 -10.03
C GLY A 94 -1.04 -1.20 -10.68
N ALA A 95 -1.94 -0.46 -10.04
CA ALA A 95 -3.29 -0.21 -10.53
C ALA A 95 -3.35 0.39 -11.95
N HIS A 96 -2.26 1.04 -12.42
CA HIS A 96 -2.12 1.51 -13.81
C HIS A 96 -1.98 0.39 -14.84
N LEU A 97 -1.85 -0.86 -14.39
CA LEU A 97 -1.77 -2.08 -15.22
C LEU A 97 -3.14 -2.77 -15.37
N LEU A 98 -4.20 -2.20 -14.81
CA LEU A 98 -5.56 -2.67 -15.08
C LEU A 98 -5.87 -2.56 -16.58
N ASN A 99 -6.28 -3.66 -17.21
CA ASN A 99 -6.82 -3.59 -18.56
C ASN A 99 -8.21 -2.92 -18.55
N ALA A 100 -8.70 -2.51 -19.72
CA ALA A 100 -9.96 -1.76 -19.83
C ALA A 100 -11.16 -2.50 -19.17
N ASN A 101 -11.24 -3.81 -19.34
CA ASN A 101 -12.32 -4.62 -18.79
C ASN A 101 -12.23 -4.72 -17.26
N ALA A 102 -11.02 -4.91 -16.72
CA ALA A 102 -10.75 -4.91 -15.29
C ALA A 102 -11.06 -3.54 -14.66
N ALA A 103 -10.62 -2.47 -15.30
CA ALA A 103 -10.90 -1.10 -14.86
C ALA A 103 -12.42 -0.82 -14.78
N ASN A 104 -13.17 -1.21 -15.83
CA ASN A 104 -14.62 -1.04 -15.82
C ASN A 104 -15.32 -1.90 -14.76
N ALA A 105 -14.88 -3.14 -14.55
CA ALA A 105 -15.44 -4.01 -13.52
C ALA A 105 -15.21 -3.45 -12.09
N LEU A 106 -14.08 -2.78 -11.86
CA LEU A 106 -13.75 -2.17 -10.58
C LEU A 106 -14.64 -0.97 -10.22
N LEU A 107 -15.19 -0.26 -11.22
CA LEU A 107 -15.99 0.95 -11.00
C LEU A 107 -17.17 0.68 -10.06
N LYS A 108 -17.87 -0.44 -10.21
CA LYS A 108 -18.99 -0.80 -9.35
C LYS A 108 -18.59 -0.87 -7.87
N THR A 109 -17.45 -1.46 -7.57
CA THR A 109 -16.94 -1.57 -6.19
C THR A 109 -16.51 -0.21 -5.64
N LEU A 110 -16.03 0.70 -6.50
CA LEU A 110 -15.64 2.05 -6.08
C LEU A 110 -16.83 3.00 -5.91
N GLU A 111 -17.93 2.77 -6.64
CA GLU A 111 -19.17 3.57 -6.53
C GLU A 111 -19.98 3.23 -5.29
N GLU A 112 -20.09 1.93 -5.00
CA GLU A 112 -20.89 1.39 -3.91
C GLU A 112 -20.03 0.43 -3.06
N PRO A 113 -19.02 0.96 -2.35
CA PRO A 113 -18.21 0.12 -1.48
C PRO A 113 -19.06 -0.39 -0.32
N ASN A 114 -18.90 -1.66 0.03
CA ASN A 114 -19.53 -2.19 1.25
C ASN A 114 -18.97 -1.47 2.48
N ASP A 115 -19.80 -1.36 3.52
CA ASP A 115 -19.43 -0.76 4.79
C ASP A 115 -18.11 -1.34 5.31
N ASN A 116 -17.25 -0.46 5.84
CA ASN A 116 -15.94 -0.81 6.38
C ASN A 116 -14.98 -1.48 5.37
N THR A 117 -15.14 -1.23 4.07
CA THR A 117 -14.18 -1.70 3.04
C THR A 117 -13.29 -0.54 2.59
N HIS A 118 -11.96 -0.75 2.68
CA HIS A 118 -10.96 0.21 2.21
C HIS A 118 -10.27 -0.36 0.97
N VAL A 119 -10.25 0.41 -0.12
CA VAL A 119 -9.61 0.02 -1.38
C VAL A 119 -8.43 0.96 -1.68
N PHE A 120 -7.23 0.41 -1.74
CA PHE A 120 -6.01 1.12 -2.10
C PHE A 120 -5.60 0.80 -3.54
N LEU A 121 -5.48 1.84 -4.35
CA LEU A 121 -4.95 1.76 -5.71
C LEU A 121 -3.52 2.31 -5.70
N VAL A 122 -2.54 1.43 -5.64
CA VAL A 122 -1.12 1.80 -5.67
C VAL A 122 -0.67 1.93 -7.12
N SER A 123 -0.11 3.09 -7.48
CA SER A 123 0.32 3.35 -8.85
C SER A 123 1.56 4.22 -8.91
N ASP A 124 2.50 3.86 -9.79
CA ASP A 124 3.64 4.70 -10.15
C ASP A 124 3.31 5.66 -11.31
N HIS A 125 2.27 5.34 -12.07
CA HIS A 125 1.84 6.11 -13.24
C HIS A 125 0.36 6.50 -13.13
N PRO A 126 -0.01 7.41 -12.21
CA PRO A 126 -1.40 7.77 -11.97
C PRO A 126 -2.09 8.37 -13.21
N GLY A 127 -1.33 8.92 -14.15
CA GLY A 127 -1.85 9.41 -15.43
C GLY A 127 -2.37 8.32 -16.37
N ARG A 128 -1.94 7.05 -16.17
CA ARG A 128 -2.44 5.90 -16.95
C ARG A 128 -3.74 5.31 -16.42
N LEU A 129 -4.11 5.63 -15.17
CA LEU A 129 -5.41 5.24 -14.65
C LEU A 129 -6.52 5.98 -15.40
N VAL A 130 -7.58 5.25 -15.74
CA VAL A 130 -8.75 5.85 -16.42
C VAL A 130 -9.38 6.93 -15.53
N ALA A 131 -9.87 7.99 -16.17
CA ALA A 131 -10.39 9.16 -15.47
C ALA A 131 -11.56 8.82 -14.53
N THR A 132 -12.38 7.85 -14.90
CA THR A 132 -13.52 7.35 -14.12
C THR A 132 -13.11 6.70 -12.80
N ILE A 133 -11.98 6.02 -12.74
CA ILE A 133 -11.41 5.51 -11.47
C ILE A 133 -10.85 6.68 -10.66
N ARG A 134 -10.06 7.55 -11.28
CA ARG A 134 -9.43 8.68 -10.57
C ARG A 134 -10.43 9.63 -9.92
N SER A 135 -11.59 9.84 -10.54
CA SER A 135 -12.63 10.72 -10.00
C SER A 135 -13.32 10.18 -8.75
N ARG A 136 -13.22 8.86 -8.49
CA ARG A 136 -13.83 8.18 -7.35
C ARG A 136 -12.86 7.88 -6.21
N CYS A 137 -11.60 8.23 -6.39
CA CYS A 137 -10.55 7.96 -5.41
C CYS A 137 -9.98 9.24 -4.83
N GLN A 138 -9.73 9.25 -3.53
CA GLN A 138 -8.87 10.25 -2.91
C GLN A 138 -7.42 10.02 -3.33
N LYS A 139 -6.74 11.08 -3.78
CA LYS A 139 -5.35 11.00 -4.19
C LYS A 139 -4.43 11.31 -3.01
N LEU A 140 -3.57 10.35 -2.67
CA LEU A 140 -2.44 10.55 -1.78
C LEU A 140 -1.15 10.54 -2.62
N ALA A 141 -0.48 11.68 -2.70
CA ALA A 141 0.76 11.83 -3.47
C ALA A 141 1.97 11.56 -2.55
N PHE A 142 2.83 10.66 -2.98
CA PHE A 142 4.13 10.41 -2.35
C PHE A 142 5.19 11.21 -3.09
N GLN A 143 5.80 12.16 -2.40
CA GLN A 143 6.89 12.96 -2.94
C GLN A 143 8.23 12.31 -2.60
N VAL A 144 9.24 12.58 -3.44
CA VAL A 144 10.62 12.24 -3.10
C VAL A 144 11.01 13.04 -1.86
N PRO A 145 11.48 12.38 -0.78
CA PRO A 145 11.91 13.09 0.42
C PRO A 145 13.12 13.98 0.12
N ASN A 146 13.36 14.98 0.96
CA ASN A 146 14.60 15.73 0.88
C ASN A 146 15.81 14.83 1.27
N ALA A 147 17.01 15.21 0.83
CA ALA A 147 18.22 14.43 1.00
C ALA A 147 18.51 14.11 2.47
N ASP A 148 18.30 15.07 3.39
CA ASP A 148 18.58 14.89 4.81
C ASP A 148 17.67 13.86 5.46
N ILE A 149 16.37 13.87 5.12
CA ILE A 149 15.41 12.90 5.63
C ILE A 149 15.73 11.50 5.09
N ALA A 150 16.02 11.40 3.79
CA ALA A 150 16.36 10.14 3.16
C ALA A 150 17.65 9.55 3.73
N ALA A 151 18.68 10.40 3.93
CA ALA A 151 19.96 9.99 4.49
C ALA A 151 19.82 9.53 5.95
N SER A 152 19.14 10.32 6.79
CA SER A 152 18.90 9.96 8.19
C SER A 152 18.15 8.63 8.31
N TRP A 153 17.12 8.42 7.48
CA TRP A 153 16.37 7.17 7.47
C TRP A 153 17.24 5.98 7.03
N LEU A 154 18.00 6.14 5.93
CA LEU A 154 18.86 5.06 5.43
C LEU A 154 19.94 4.71 6.43
N GLN A 155 20.53 5.71 7.10
CA GLN A 155 21.54 5.52 8.14
C GLN A 155 21.01 4.70 9.33
N THR A 156 19.75 4.84 9.71
CA THR A 156 19.16 4.02 10.78
C THR A 156 19.09 2.54 10.45
N ILE A 157 19.11 2.19 9.16
CA ILE A 157 18.95 0.81 8.70
C ILE A 157 20.28 0.16 8.37
N ILE A 158 21.13 0.83 7.58
CA ILE A 158 22.40 0.25 7.11
C ILE A 158 23.61 0.66 7.96
N GLY A 159 23.43 1.59 8.91
CA GLY A 159 24.53 2.12 9.71
C GLY A 159 25.43 3.09 8.94
N GLU A 160 26.74 3.04 9.21
CA GLU A 160 27.72 3.88 8.52
C GLU A 160 28.06 3.31 7.13
N GLY A 161 28.01 4.17 6.12
CA GLY A 161 28.30 3.80 4.73
C GLY A 161 28.28 5.02 3.80
N ASN A 162 28.51 4.79 2.51
CA ASN A 162 28.49 5.87 1.51
C ASN A 162 27.03 6.22 1.10
N ILE A 163 26.26 6.67 2.10
CA ILE A 163 24.82 6.93 2.00
C ILE A 163 24.50 7.94 0.88
N THR A 164 25.31 8.99 0.77
CA THR A 164 25.09 10.05 -0.23
C THR A 164 25.14 9.50 -1.64
N SER A 165 26.17 8.74 -1.99
CA SER A 165 26.32 8.16 -3.32
C SER A 165 25.21 7.14 -3.65
N ILE A 166 24.78 6.37 -2.66
CA ILE A 166 23.68 5.40 -2.83
C ILE A 166 22.36 6.12 -3.09
N LEU A 167 22.09 7.21 -2.37
CA LEU A 167 20.90 8.03 -2.58
C LEU A 167 20.91 8.73 -3.94
N GLU A 168 22.04 9.27 -4.36
CA GLU A 168 22.20 9.86 -5.69
C GLU A 168 21.95 8.81 -6.80
N ALA A 169 22.52 7.62 -6.67
CA ALA A 169 22.32 6.52 -7.62
C ALA A 169 20.86 6.02 -7.70
N SER A 170 20.09 6.25 -6.63
CA SER A 170 18.68 5.85 -6.53
C SER A 170 17.70 6.99 -6.86
N ASP A 171 18.12 8.14 -7.38
CA ASP A 171 17.31 9.35 -7.55
C ASP A 171 16.59 9.77 -6.24
N MET A 172 17.27 9.69 -5.12
CA MET A 172 16.73 9.99 -3.77
C MET A 172 15.52 9.14 -3.38
N ARG A 173 15.40 7.93 -3.93
CA ARG A 173 14.32 6.98 -3.60
C ARG A 173 14.78 6.02 -2.50
N PRO A 174 14.32 6.17 -1.26
CA PRO A 174 14.93 5.49 -0.11
C PRO A 174 14.91 3.96 -0.20
N LEU A 175 13.83 3.36 -0.73
CA LEU A 175 13.74 1.90 -0.84
C LEU A 175 14.58 1.34 -1.98
N ILE A 176 14.81 2.10 -3.07
CA ILE A 176 15.76 1.72 -4.10
C ILE A 176 17.18 1.85 -3.55
N ALA A 177 17.46 2.93 -2.81
CA ALA A 177 18.73 3.11 -2.13
C ALA A 177 19.06 1.92 -1.20
N LEU A 178 18.08 1.46 -0.43
CA LEU A 178 18.25 0.30 0.46
C LEU A 178 18.59 -0.98 -0.33
N GLN A 179 17.92 -1.23 -1.46
CA GLN A 179 18.21 -2.37 -2.33
C GLN A 179 19.60 -2.31 -2.97
N LEU A 180 20.14 -1.11 -3.22
CA LEU A 180 21.50 -0.93 -3.76
C LEU A 180 22.58 -1.07 -2.67
N ALA A 181 22.20 -1.01 -1.40
CA ALA A 181 23.11 -1.14 -0.26
C ALA A 181 23.27 -2.59 0.22
N GLU A 182 22.41 -3.51 -0.21
CA GLU A 182 22.46 -4.96 0.03
C GLU A 182 23.40 -5.67 -0.95
#